data_d2a3e346e329829a5de62bd6392d9302
#
_entry.id   d2a3e346e329829a5de62bd6392d9302
#
_cell.length_a   1.000
_cell.length_b   1.000
_cell.length_c   1.000
_cell.angle_alpha   90.00
_cell.angle_beta   90.00
_cell.angle_gamma   90.00
#
_symmetry.space_group_name_H-M   'P 1'
#
loop_
_entity.id
_entity.type
_entity.pdbx_description
1 polymer ?
#
loop_
_entity_poly.entity_id
_entity_poly.type
_entity_poly.pdbx_seq_one_letter_code
_entity_poly.pdbx_strand_id
1 'polypeptide(L)'
;MWLPTAYATLKGLSEYEMYADAHLLAHRILQYMLRTYRDFEPHTIWECYAPEGYRPATQVNDETFCRPDFCGWSALGPISIYMEYVLGFHTINAFENIVKWAKPDTFKGNIGIQNLRFGDVVTNIVANEKSCTVISNRPYTLEINGKNYAVREGKNILEYV
;
A
#
# COMPACT_ATOMS: atom_id res chain seq x y z
N MET A 1 10.41 9.92 12.28
CA MET A 1 9.94 8.67 11.61
C MET A 1 10.87 8.37 10.44
N TRP A 2 11.38 7.17 10.37
CA TRP A 2 12.24 6.68 9.29
C TRP A 2 11.49 5.58 8.53
N LEU A 3 11.34 5.72 7.21
CA LEU A 3 10.43 4.88 6.43
C LEU A 3 10.82 3.39 6.38
N PRO A 4 12.11 3.01 6.32
CA PRO A 4 12.48 1.59 6.39
C PRO A 4 11.99 0.90 7.67
N THR A 5 12.14 1.54 8.83
CA THR A 5 11.64 0.97 10.10
C THR A 5 10.13 0.92 10.13
N ALA A 6 9.47 1.98 9.65
CA ALA A 6 8.01 2.01 9.54
C ALA A 6 7.49 0.89 8.64
N TYR A 7 8.12 0.69 7.47
CA TYR A 7 7.78 -0.40 6.56
C TYR A 7 8.02 -1.78 7.17
N ALA A 8 9.16 -1.98 7.86
CA ALA A 8 9.44 -3.24 8.56
C ALA A 8 8.39 -3.55 9.65
N THR A 9 7.92 -2.51 10.37
CA THR A 9 6.84 -2.66 11.35
C THR A 9 5.53 -3.11 10.69
N LEU A 10 5.17 -2.47 9.56
CA LEU A 10 3.97 -2.86 8.80
C LEU A 10 4.08 -4.30 8.28
N LYS A 11 5.26 -4.69 7.80
CA LYS A 11 5.54 -6.06 7.37
C LYS A 11 5.35 -7.05 8.51
N GLY A 12 5.90 -6.75 9.70
CA GLY A 12 5.72 -7.57 10.90
C GLY A 12 4.24 -7.70 11.29
N LEU A 13 3.48 -6.61 11.30
CA LEU A 13 2.04 -6.68 11.58
C LEU A 13 1.31 -7.59 10.59
N SER A 14 1.64 -7.53 9.31
CA SER A 14 1.03 -8.40 8.29
C SER A 14 1.39 -9.87 8.44
N GLU A 15 2.63 -10.19 8.83
CA GLU A 15 3.06 -11.58 9.09
C GLU A 15 2.31 -12.21 10.28
N TYR A 16 1.84 -11.38 11.21
CA TYR A 16 0.96 -11.79 12.30
C TYR A 16 -0.53 -11.61 12.01
N GLU A 17 -0.91 -11.37 10.75
CA GLU A 17 -2.30 -11.18 10.30
C GLU A 17 -3.03 -9.99 10.96
N MET A 18 -2.28 -9.04 11.54
CA MET A 18 -2.82 -7.83 12.18
C MET A 18 -3.11 -6.74 11.11
N TYR A 19 -3.90 -7.08 10.11
CA TYR A 19 -4.13 -6.23 8.93
C TYR A 19 -4.82 -4.90 9.26
N ALA A 20 -5.73 -4.89 10.24
CA ALA A 20 -6.42 -3.67 10.67
C ALA A 20 -5.43 -2.65 11.28
N ASP A 21 -4.49 -3.13 12.11
CA ASP A 21 -3.47 -2.29 12.73
C ASP A 21 -2.46 -1.80 11.68
N ALA A 22 -2.04 -2.67 10.77
CA ALA A 22 -1.18 -2.31 9.64
C ALA A 22 -1.83 -1.23 8.79
N HIS A 23 -3.12 -1.37 8.44
CA HIS A 23 -3.87 -0.38 7.68
C HIS A 23 -3.96 0.97 8.41
N LEU A 24 -4.30 0.97 9.70
CA LEU A 24 -4.38 2.19 10.50
C LEU A 24 -3.03 2.91 10.58
N LEU A 25 -1.95 2.15 10.84
CA LEU A 25 -0.59 2.70 10.91
C LEU A 25 -0.15 3.27 9.56
N ALA A 26 -0.37 2.55 8.47
CA ALA A 26 -0.07 2.99 7.11
C ALA A 26 -0.75 4.30 6.76
N HIS A 27 -2.04 4.42 7.07
CA HIS A 27 -2.80 5.67 6.91
C HIS A 27 -2.16 6.83 7.65
N ARG A 28 -1.77 6.64 8.91
CA ARG A 28 -1.13 7.68 9.73
C ARG A 28 0.22 8.10 9.15
N ILE A 29 1.03 7.14 8.69
CA ILE A 29 2.31 7.40 8.03
C ILE A 29 2.10 8.29 6.80
N LEU A 30 1.20 7.89 5.90
CA LEU A 30 0.96 8.64 4.66
C LEU A 30 0.32 10.02 4.90
N GLN A 31 -0.59 10.12 5.88
CA GLN A 31 -1.12 11.42 6.28
C GLN A 31 -0.04 12.35 6.82
N TYR A 32 0.93 11.80 7.57
CA TYR A 32 2.07 12.58 8.06
C TYR A 32 2.91 13.10 6.89
N MET A 33 3.27 12.23 5.96
CA MET A 33 4.02 12.61 4.77
C MET A 33 3.29 13.66 3.93
N LEU A 34 1.98 13.47 3.70
CA LEU A 34 1.16 14.39 2.92
C LEU A 34 1.06 15.78 3.57
N ARG A 35 0.89 15.83 4.89
CA ARG A 35 0.86 17.11 5.62
C ARG A 35 2.22 17.81 5.57
N THR A 36 3.31 17.07 5.78
CA THR A 36 4.67 17.62 5.65
C THR A 36 4.90 18.15 4.23
N TYR A 37 4.52 17.39 3.20
CA TYR A 37 4.62 17.82 1.80
C TYR A 37 3.86 19.12 1.54
N ARG A 38 2.67 19.27 2.10
CA ARG A 38 1.82 20.46 1.90
C ARG A 38 2.32 21.68 2.64
N ASP A 39 2.86 21.49 3.86
CA ASP A 39 3.10 22.57 4.81
C ASP A 39 4.57 23.04 4.85
N PHE A 40 5.50 22.34 4.17
CA PHE A 40 6.95 22.67 4.12
C PHE A 40 7.48 22.78 2.71
N GLU A 41 8.31 23.80 2.51
CA GLU A 41 9.08 24.00 1.26
C GLU A 41 10.48 23.35 1.35
N PRO A 42 10.99 22.75 0.25
CA PRO A 42 10.23 22.50 -0.99
C PRO A 42 9.17 21.42 -0.77
N HIS A 43 8.06 21.48 -1.52
CA HIS A 43 6.99 20.48 -1.49
C HIS A 43 7.49 19.16 -2.08
N THR A 44 8.11 18.34 -1.26
CA THR A 44 8.84 17.14 -1.69
C THR A 44 8.76 16.00 -0.68
N ILE A 45 9.36 14.87 -1.03
CA ILE A 45 9.60 13.74 -0.13
C ILE A 45 10.91 13.96 0.60
N TRP A 46 10.87 13.86 1.92
CA TRP A 46 12.02 14.05 2.80
C TRP A 46 12.64 12.71 3.22
N GLU A 47 13.93 12.70 3.49
CA GLU A 47 14.67 11.51 3.95
C GLU A 47 14.11 10.93 5.25
N CYS A 48 13.76 11.79 6.17
CA CYS A 48 13.20 11.46 7.48
C CYS A 48 12.16 12.49 7.91
N TYR A 49 11.28 12.08 8.80
CA TYR A 49 10.22 12.93 9.35
C TYR A 49 10.38 13.02 10.88
N ALA A 50 10.14 14.20 11.43
CA ALA A 50 10.18 14.40 12.88
C ALA A 50 9.14 13.51 13.60
N PRO A 51 9.33 13.21 14.89
CA PRO A 51 8.35 12.44 15.63
C PRO A 51 7.01 13.18 15.81
N GLU A 52 7.07 14.51 15.80
CA GLU A 52 5.92 15.39 16.04
C GLU A 52 5.90 16.57 15.07
N GLY A 53 4.74 17.21 14.92
CA GLY A 53 4.58 18.51 14.25
C GLY A 53 4.49 18.46 12.72
N TYR A 54 4.30 17.28 12.12
CA TYR A 54 4.16 17.11 10.67
C TYR A 54 5.22 17.86 9.85
N ARG A 55 6.48 17.66 10.18
CA ARG A 55 7.62 18.36 9.59
C ARG A 55 8.77 17.40 9.26
N PRO A 56 9.70 17.80 8.38
CA PRO A 56 10.94 17.04 8.21
C PRO A 56 11.70 16.91 9.53
N ALA A 57 12.47 15.84 9.68
CA ALA A 57 13.39 15.73 10.82
C ALA A 57 14.55 16.73 10.65
N THR A 58 15.15 17.14 11.76
CA THR A 58 16.42 17.87 11.79
C THR A 58 17.59 16.90 11.96
N GLN A 59 18.78 17.26 11.52
CA GLN A 59 20.00 16.53 11.78
C GLN A 59 20.39 16.65 13.26
N VAL A 60 21.10 15.66 13.77
CA VAL A 60 21.35 15.51 15.23
C VAL A 60 22.16 16.66 15.83
N ASN A 61 23.05 17.28 15.05
CA ASN A 61 23.96 18.31 15.54
C ASN A 61 23.77 19.67 14.84
N ASP A 62 22.66 19.86 14.17
CA ASP A 62 22.44 20.97 13.29
C ASP A 62 20.92 21.22 13.23
N GLU A 63 20.50 22.48 13.17
CA GLU A 63 19.10 22.85 13.02
C GLU A 63 18.58 22.67 11.59
N THR A 64 19.44 22.24 10.65
CA THR A 64 19.04 22.00 9.27
C THR A 64 18.13 20.79 9.17
N PHE A 65 17.17 20.85 8.27
CA PHE A 65 16.32 19.71 7.96
C PHE A 65 17.14 18.59 7.29
N CYS A 66 16.67 17.38 7.46
CA CYS A 66 17.14 16.25 6.67
C CYS A 66 16.91 16.51 5.16
N ARG A 67 17.47 15.63 4.36
CA ARG A 67 17.58 15.82 2.90
C ARG A 67 16.21 15.89 2.21
N PRO A 68 15.91 16.96 1.46
CA PRO A 68 14.76 17.03 0.57
C PRO A 68 15.00 16.21 -0.72
N ASP A 69 13.98 16.06 -1.54
CA ASP A 69 14.00 15.35 -2.83
C ASP A 69 14.55 13.91 -2.71
N PHE A 70 14.23 13.27 -1.60
CA PHE A 70 14.77 11.98 -1.26
C PHE A 70 13.84 10.83 -1.70
N CYS A 71 14.01 10.39 -2.95
CA CYS A 71 13.27 9.26 -3.51
C CYS A 71 13.85 7.88 -3.16
N GLY A 72 14.89 7.79 -2.31
CA GLY A 72 15.46 6.53 -1.84
C GLY A 72 14.44 5.69 -1.07
N TRP A 73 14.74 5.36 0.17
CA TRP A 73 13.79 4.59 1.01
C TRP A 73 12.48 5.33 1.33
N SER A 74 12.44 6.66 1.21
CA SER A 74 11.22 7.42 1.48
C SER A 74 10.14 7.23 0.42
N ALA A 75 10.49 6.74 -0.78
CA ALA A 75 9.53 6.30 -1.79
C ALA A 75 8.70 5.08 -1.34
N LEU A 76 9.15 4.33 -0.31
CA LEU A 76 8.34 3.27 0.32
C LEU A 76 6.97 3.80 0.77
N GLY A 77 6.87 5.07 1.23
CA GLY A 77 5.60 5.64 1.67
C GLY A 77 4.55 5.67 0.55
N PRO A 78 4.71 6.53 -0.48
CA PRO A 78 3.68 6.70 -1.51
C PRO A 78 3.52 5.50 -2.45
N ILE A 79 4.48 4.58 -2.51
CA ILE A 79 4.42 3.40 -3.38
C ILE A 79 4.05 2.17 -2.55
N SER A 80 5.01 1.58 -1.81
CA SER A 80 4.80 0.29 -1.16
C SER A 80 3.80 0.37 -0.01
N ILE A 81 3.93 1.35 0.89
CA ILE A 81 3.00 1.49 2.03
C ILE A 81 1.58 1.77 1.54
N TYR A 82 1.43 2.61 0.51
CA TYR A 82 0.12 2.87 -0.05
C TYR A 82 -0.50 1.61 -0.69
N MET A 83 0.25 0.93 -1.55
CA MET A 83 -0.25 -0.22 -2.30
C MET A 83 -0.49 -1.44 -1.40
N GLU A 84 0.48 -1.76 -0.54
CA GLU A 84 0.45 -2.98 0.26
C GLU A 84 -0.46 -2.87 1.49
N TYR A 85 -0.55 -1.69 2.12
CA TYR A 85 -1.22 -1.54 3.41
C TYR A 85 -2.44 -0.61 3.39
N VAL A 86 -2.45 0.44 2.57
CA VAL A 86 -3.65 1.29 2.44
C VAL A 86 -4.65 0.68 1.48
N LEU A 87 -4.22 0.27 0.29
CA LEU A 87 -5.06 -0.49 -0.63
C LEU A 87 -5.19 -1.97 -0.22
N GLY A 88 -4.20 -2.52 0.50
CA GLY A 88 -4.21 -3.86 1.05
C GLY A 88 -3.67 -4.97 0.14
N PHE A 89 -3.06 -4.66 -1.00
CA PHE A 89 -2.43 -5.66 -1.88
C PHE A 89 -1.06 -6.08 -1.32
N HIS A 90 -1.03 -6.81 -0.22
CA HIS A 90 0.18 -7.10 0.55
C HIS A 90 1.06 -8.22 -0.03
N THR A 91 0.54 -9.03 -0.96
CA THR A 91 1.31 -10.08 -1.62
C THR A 91 0.97 -10.12 -3.11
N ILE A 92 2.00 -10.00 -3.95
CA ILE A 92 1.92 -10.19 -5.40
C ILE A 92 3.06 -11.14 -5.74
N ASN A 93 2.74 -12.42 -5.95
CA ASN A 93 3.74 -13.47 -6.15
C ASN A 93 3.59 -14.10 -7.55
N ALA A 94 4.53 -13.78 -8.43
CA ALA A 94 4.55 -14.28 -9.80
C ALA A 94 4.93 -15.77 -9.90
N PHE A 95 5.68 -16.31 -8.92
CA PHE A 95 6.10 -17.71 -8.94
C PHE A 95 4.95 -18.65 -8.54
N GLU A 96 4.18 -18.24 -7.55
CA GLU A 96 2.99 -18.98 -7.08
C GLU A 96 1.73 -18.62 -7.85
N ASN A 97 1.81 -17.62 -8.71
CA ASN A 97 0.71 -17.09 -9.50
C ASN A 97 -0.49 -16.67 -8.62
N ILE A 98 -0.19 -15.91 -7.54
CA ILE A 98 -1.16 -15.49 -6.55
C ILE A 98 -1.07 -14.00 -6.24
N VAL A 99 -2.21 -13.38 -6.04
CA VAL A 99 -2.34 -12.04 -5.44
C VAL A 99 -3.15 -12.19 -4.15
N LYS A 100 -2.63 -11.67 -3.03
CA LYS A 100 -3.37 -11.62 -1.76
C LYS A 100 -3.74 -10.18 -1.43
N TRP A 101 -5.01 -10.00 -1.14
CA TRP A 101 -5.61 -8.71 -0.89
C TRP A 101 -6.35 -8.70 0.45
N ALA A 102 -5.79 -8.03 1.46
CA ALA A 102 -6.50 -7.65 2.66
C ALA A 102 -7.35 -6.42 2.34
N LYS A 103 -8.52 -6.63 1.71
CA LYS A 103 -9.40 -5.55 1.26
C LYS A 103 -9.92 -4.77 2.47
N PRO A 104 -9.64 -3.46 2.58
CA PRO A 104 -10.14 -2.66 3.69
C PRO A 104 -11.65 -2.44 3.59
N ASP A 105 -12.34 -2.53 4.73
CA ASP A 105 -13.78 -2.28 4.81
C ASP A 105 -14.13 -0.78 4.98
N THR A 106 -13.10 0.06 5.17
CA THR A 106 -13.26 1.49 5.44
C THR A 106 -13.59 2.33 4.20
N PHE A 107 -13.38 1.80 3.00
CA PHE A 107 -13.66 2.51 1.75
C PHE A 107 -15.11 2.33 1.31
N LYS A 108 -15.77 3.46 1.08
CA LYS A 108 -17.07 3.49 0.38
C LYS A 108 -16.84 3.68 -1.11
N GLY A 109 -17.53 2.90 -1.94
CA GLY A 109 -17.40 2.94 -3.41
C GLY A 109 -16.37 1.94 -3.94
N ASN A 110 -15.77 2.26 -5.06
CA ASN A 110 -14.85 1.36 -5.74
C ASN A 110 -13.42 1.51 -5.20
N ILE A 111 -12.80 0.39 -4.88
CA ILE A 111 -11.40 0.28 -4.51
C ILE A 111 -10.74 -0.81 -5.33
N GLY A 112 -9.47 -0.66 -5.67
CA GLY A 112 -8.74 -1.70 -6.39
C GLY A 112 -7.49 -1.19 -7.08
N ILE A 113 -6.99 -1.98 -8.03
CA ILE A 113 -5.80 -1.69 -8.81
C ILE A 113 -6.05 -2.00 -10.27
N GLN A 114 -5.56 -1.17 -11.17
CA GLN A 114 -5.63 -1.36 -12.62
C GLN A 114 -4.24 -1.54 -13.20
N ASN A 115 -4.16 -2.32 -14.26
CA ASN A 115 -2.91 -2.63 -14.96
C ASN A 115 -1.82 -3.25 -14.06
N LEU A 116 -2.23 -4.00 -13.03
CA LEU A 116 -1.30 -4.76 -12.22
C LEU A 116 -0.62 -5.82 -13.09
N ARG A 117 0.73 -5.83 -13.05
CA ARG A 117 1.55 -6.77 -13.83
C ARG A 117 2.41 -7.60 -12.90
N PHE A 118 2.36 -8.91 -13.06
CA PHE A 118 3.25 -9.85 -12.38
C PHE A 118 3.44 -11.11 -13.24
N GLY A 119 4.68 -11.52 -13.46
CA GLY A 119 4.98 -12.53 -14.49
C GLY A 119 4.36 -12.15 -15.84
N ASP A 120 3.59 -13.06 -16.43
CA ASP A 120 2.85 -12.84 -17.69
C ASP A 120 1.41 -12.34 -17.45
N VAL A 121 1.02 -12.15 -16.22
CA VAL A 121 -0.34 -11.68 -15.86
C VAL A 121 -0.42 -10.16 -15.97
N VAL A 122 -1.47 -9.68 -16.64
CA VAL A 122 -1.92 -8.29 -16.61
C VAL A 122 -3.37 -8.30 -16.17
N THR A 123 -3.67 -7.65 -15.05
CA THR A 123 -5.01 -7.72 -14.46
C THR A 123 -5.50 -6.38 -13.94
N ASN A 124 -6.81 -6.18 -13.99
CA ASN A 124 -7.54 -5.11 -13.33
C ASN A 124 -8.41 -5.75 -12.26
N ILE A 125 -8.30 -5.28 -11.02
CA ILE A 125 -9.07 -5.75 -9.87
C ILE A 125 -9.79 -4.54 -9.31
N VAL A 126 -11.12 -4.53 -9.36
CA VAL A 126 -11.96 -3.43 -8.85
C VAL A 126 -13.11 -4.00 -8.04
N ALA A 127 -13.17 -3.64 -6.79
CA ALA A 127 -14.19 -4.10 -5.86
C ALA A 127 -15.04 -2.95 -5.32
N ASN A 128 -16.27 -3.27 -4.98
CA ASN A 128 -17.16 -2.44 -4.18
C ASN A 128 -17.57 -3.21 -2.91
N GLU A 129 -18.63 -2.77 -2.25
CA GLU A 129 -19.14 -3.41 -1.03
C GLU A 129 -19.70 -4.82 -1.26
N LYS A 130 -20.14 -5.17 -2.48
CA LYS A 130 -20.87 -6.41 -2.77
C LYS A 130 -20.10 -7.40 -3.64
N SER A 131 -19.24 -6.90 -4.51
CA SER A 131 -18.58 -7.74 -5.51
C SER A 131 -17.22 -7.19 -5.92
N CYS A 132 -16.40 -8.07 -6.50
CA CYS A 132 -15.15 -7.71 -7.15
C CYS A 132 -15.21 -8.10 -8.62
N THR A 133 -14.99 -7.14 -9.50
CA THR A 133 -14.78 -7.37 -10.93
C THR A 133 -13.28 -7.51 -11.19
N VAL A 134 -12.89 -8.62 -11.81
CA VAL A 134 -11.52 -8.88 -12.23
C VAL A 134 -11.49 -9.10 -13.73
N ILE A 135 -10.60 -8.38 -14.43
CA ILE A 135 -10.31 -8.59 -15.85
C ILE A 135 -8.85 -8.99 -15.97
N SER A 136 -8.58 -10.17 -16.49
CA SER A 136 -7.23 -10.71 -16.58
C SER A 136 -6.93 -11.30 -17.95
N ASN A 137 -5.69 -11.19 -18.41
CA ASN A 137 -5.21 -11.84 -19.64
C ASN A 137 -4.77 -13.29 -19.44
N ARG A 138 -4.61 -13.73 -18.17
CA ARG A 138 -4.17 -15.06 -17.78
C ARG A 138 -4.88 -15.51 -16.50
N PRO A 139 -5.03 -16.82 -16.26
CA PRO A 139 -5.56 -17.31 -15.00
C PRO A 139 -4.55 -17.12 -13.86
N TYR A 140 -5.06 -16.86 -12.65
CA TYR A 140 -4.29 -16.80 -11.41
C TYR A 140 -5.19 -16.98 -10.19
N THR A 141 -4.63 -17.07 -9.00
CA THR A 141 -5.40 -17.10 -7.74
C THR A 141 -5.46 -15.71 -7.12
N LEU A 142 -6.67 -15.21 -6.84
CA LEU A 142 -6.88 -14.01 -6.05
C LEU A 142 -7.42 -14.40 -4.67
N GLU A 143 -6.64 -14.13 -3.62
CA GLU A 143 -7.13 -14.24 -2.25
C GLU A 143 -7.67 -12.89 -1.79
N ILE A 144 -8.91 -12.84 -1.32
CA ILE A 144 -9.51 -11.65 -0.73
C ILE A 144 -9.93 -11.98 0.70
N ASN A 145 -9.34 -11.32 1.68
CA ASN A 145 -9.62 -11.50 3.11
C ASN A 145 -9.60 -12.98 3.51
N GLY A 146 -8.56 -13.72 3.09
CA GLY A 146 -8.38 -15.13 3.38
C GLY A 146 -9.17 -16.12 2.53
N LYS A 147 -10.07 -15.64 1.65
CA LYS A 147 -10.85 -16.49 0.73
C LYS A 147 -10.24 -16.51 -0.66
N ASN A 148 -9.95 -17.71 -1.16
CA ASN A 148 -9.35 -17.91 -2.49
C ASN A 148 -10.41 -17.93 -3.60
N TYR A 149 -10.12 -17.23 -4.69
CA TYR A 149 -10.89 -17.18 -5.92
C TYR A 149 -10.02 -17.55 -7.12
N ALA A 150 -10.45 -18.51 -7.92
CA ALA A 150 -9.81 -18.84 -9.18
C ALA A 150 -10.22 -17.81 -10.25
N VAL A 151 -9.32 -16.92 -10.60
CA VAL A 151 -9.49 -15.96 -11.69
C VAL A 151 -9.17 -16.68 -13.01
N ARG A 152 -10.08 -16.56 -13.99
CA ARG A 152 -9.89 -17.05 -15.36
C ARG A 152 -9.51 -15.92 -16.29
N GLU A 153 -8.99 -16.25 -17.45
CA GLU A 153 -8.79 -15.28 -18.52
C GLU A 153 -10.12 -14.61 -18.89
N GLY A 154 -10.08 -13.31 -19.15
CA GLY A 154 -11.24 -12.48 -19.43
C GLY A 154 -11.85 -11.85 -18.18
N LYS A 155 -13.16 -11.59 -18.22
CA LYS A 155 -13.90 -10.93 -17.14
C LYS A 155 -14.46 -11.93 -16.14
N ASN A 156 -14.17 -11.70 -14.85
CA ASN A 156 -14.68 -12.47 -13.71
C ASN A 156 -15.47 -11.53 -12.80
N ILE A 157 -16.57 -12.02 -12.23
CA ILE A 157 -17.33 -11.33 -11.19
C ILE A 157 -17.33 -12.23 -9.96
N LEU A 158 -16.71 -11.76 -8.88
CA LEU A 158 -16.57 -12.48 -7.61
C LEU A 158 -17.54 -11.85 -6.61
N GLU A 159 -18.50 -12.63 -6.13
CA GLU A 159 -19.45 -12.18 -5.12
C GLU A 159 -18.91 -12.48 -3.71
N TYR A 160 -19.07 -11.53 -2.80
CA TYR A 160 -18.82 -11.74 -1.38
C TYR A 160 -20.08 -12.33 -0.75
N VAL A 161 -19.95 -13.53 -0.25
CA VAL A 161 -20.98 -14.15 0.58
C VAL A 161 -20.59 -14.02 2.02
#